data_753bb85e8803a0b16f47d886f2128800
#
_entry.id   753bb85e8803a0b16f47d886f2128800
#
_cell.length_a   1.000
_cell.length_b   1.000
_cell.length_c   1.000
_cell.angle_alpha   90.00
_cell.angle_beta   90.00
_cell.angle_gamma   90.00
#
_symmetry.space_group_name_H-M   'P 1'
#
loop_
_entity.id
_entity.type
_entity.pdbx_description
1 polymer ?
#
loop_
_entity_poly.entity_id
_entity_poly.type
_entity_poly.pdbx_seq_one_letter_code
_entity_poly.pdbx_strand_id
1 'polypeptide(L)'
;EKRNNIIDALIIKMKRNKKLELGIYAGLSLLCVLLCIPARKKEISEAVPTYAEDKKADLMEQKLMDTLSCVRGAGKVKVMITYETGNEIVPAMNTDITSSVSVSGENQTRTESSSPVTTYQNGENEAIVLMEREPTVRGVIVVAQGAADISVRLKLQAAVQAVLGIEADKVEVLEMGMEGMEE
;
A
#
# COMPACT_ATOMS: atom_id res chain seq x y z
N GLU A 1 -41.57 -30.14 29.35
CA GLU A 1 -42.10 -30.10 30.76
C GLU A 1 -41.00 -30.32 31.81
N LYS A 2 -39.97 -31.14 31.58
CA LYS A 2 -38.84 -31.38 32.51
C LYS A 2 -37.86 -30.20 32.70
N ARG A 3 -37.81 -29.26 31.78
CA ARG A 3 -36.84 -28.16 31.79
C ARG A 3 -37.22 -27.00 32.70
N ASN A 4 -38.52 -26.80 32.92
CA ASN A 4 -39.03 -25.72 33.78
C ASN A 4 -38.85 -26.04 35.25
N ASN A 5 -38.95 -27.34 35.66
CA ASN A 5 -38.76 -27.76 37.05
C ASN A 5 -37.34 -27.57 37.58
N ILE A 6 -36.31 -27.57 36.70
CA ILE A 6 -34.91 -27.35 37.09
C ILE A 6 -34.67 -25.87 37.37
N ILE A 7 -35.28 -25.01 36.58
CA ILE A 7 -35.18 -23.56 36.74
C ILE A 7 -35.86 -23.09 38.01
N ASP A 8 -37.06 -23.60 38.31
CA ASP A 8 -37.81 -23.28 39.53
C ASP A 8 -37.11 -23.78 40.80
N ALA A 9 -36.52 -24.98 40.76
CA ALA A 9 -35.72 -25.52 41.87
C ALA A 9 -34.43 -24.71 42.12
N LEU A 10 -33.79 -24.17 41.04
CA LEU A 10 -32.67 -23.28 41.16
C LEU A 10 -33.05 -21.92 41.75
N ILE A 11 -34.18 -21.34 41.34
CA ILE A 11 -34.67 -20.06 41.85
C ILE A 11 -35.00 -20.13 43.33
N ILE A 12 -35.62 -21.22 43.81
CA ILE A 12 -35.96 -21.44 45.23
C ILE A 12 -34.69 -21.63 46.08
N LYS A 13 -33.68 -22.31 45.57
CA LYS A 13 -32.40 -22.53 46.25
C LYS A 13 -31.54 -21.26 46.31
N MET A 14 -31.69 -20.36 45.33
CA MET A 14 -31.04 -19.04 45.30
C MET A 14 -31.56 -18.08 46.34
N LYS A 15 -32.87 -18.05 46.58
CA LYS A 15 -33.53 -17.13 47.54
C LYS A 15 -33.18 -17.39 49.01
N ARG A 16 -32.58 -18.57 49.33
CA ARG A 16 -32.22 -18.96 50.70
C ARG A 16 -30.80 -18.53 51.14
N ASN A 17 -29.93 -18.13 50.19
CA ASN A 17 -28.55 -17.72 50.50
C ASN A 17 -28.23 -16.36 49.87
N LYS A 18 -28.30 -15.28 50.66
CA LYS A 18 -27.94 -13.91 50.25
C LYS A 18 -26.55 -13.79 49.64
N LYS A 19 -25.59 -14.67 50.01
CA LYS A 19 -24.24 -14.71 49.45
C LYS A 19 -24.20 -15.28 48.02
N LEU A 20 -25.12 -16.19 47.68
CA LEU A 20 -25.25 -16.75 46.33
C LEU A 20 -25.93 -15.76 45.37
N GLU A 21 -26.92 -15.02 45.89
CA GLU A 21 -27.61 -13.96 45.13
C GLU A 21 -26.62 -12.83 44.74
N LEU A 22 -25.80 -12.40 45.71
CA LEU A 22 -24.76 -11.40 45.47
C LEU A 22 -23.70 -11.89 44.44
N GLY A 23 -23.33 -13.17 44.49
CA GLY A 23 -22.40 -13.79 43.55
C GLY A 23 -22.93 -13.83 42.13
N ILE A 24 -24.23 -14.05 41.94
CA ILE A 24 -24.86 -14.07 40.60
C ILE A 24 -24.96 -12.67 40.03
N TYR A 25 -25.32 -11.65 40.83
CA TYR A 25 -25.34 -10.27 40.40
C TYR A 25 -23.93 -9.77 40.04
N ALA A 26 -22.90 -10.16 40.81
CA ALA A 26 -21.51 -9.87 40.52
C ALA A 26 -21.04 -10.55 39.23
N GLY A 27 -21.43 -11.83 39.01
CA GLY A 27 -21.14 -12.56 37.78
C GLY A 27 -21.84 -11.96 36.55
N LEU A 28 -23.10 -11.57 36.68
CA LEU A 28 -23.87 -10.93 35.60
C LEU A 28 -23.31 -9.54 35.26
N SER A 29 -22.91 -8.78 36.29
CA SER A 29 -22.23 -7.48 36.09
C SER A 29 -20.89 -7.64 35.42
N LEU A 30 -20.09 -8.64 35.82
CA LEU A 30 -18.82 -8.94 35.16
C LEU A 30 -19.02 -9.37 33.70
N LEU A 31 -20.06 -10.20 33.43
CA LEU A 31 -20.39 -10.60 32.05
C LEU A 31 -20.85 -9.40 31.21
N CYS A 32 -21.61 -8.47 31.79
CA CYS A 32 -22.04 -7.24 31.11
C CYS A 32 -20.86 -6.31 30.81
N VAL A 33 -19.90 -6.18 31.72
CA VAL A 33 -18.65 -5.44 31.50
C VAL A 33 -17.81 -6.11 30.43
N LEU A 34 -17.74 -7.45 30.41
CA LEU A 34 -17.01 -8.20 29.39
C LEU A 34 -17.63 -8.05 27.99
N LEU A 35 -18.96 -7.95 27.91
CA LEU A 35 -19.69 -7.69 26.65
C LEU A 35 -19.63 -6.21 26.23
N CYS A 36 -19.43 -5.28 27.17
CA CYS A 36 -19.22 -3.86 26.87
C CYS A 36 -17.77 -3.50 26.52
N ILE A 37 -16.81 -4.42 26.73
CA ILE A 37 -15.48 -4.24 26.12
C ILE A 37 -15.72 -4.43 24.63
N PRO A 38 -15.64 -3.35 23.79
CA PRO A 38 -15.73 -3.52 22.36
C PRO A 38 -14.60 -4.50 22.02
N ALA A 39 -14.95 -5.71 21.62
CA ALA A 39 -14.01 -6.58 20.94
C ALA A 39 -13.40 -5.64 19.88
N ARG A 40 -12.12 -5.28 20.07
CA ARG A 40 -11.39 -4.61 19.02
C ARG A 40 -11.64 -5.46 17.79
N LYS A 41 -12.62 -5.05 16.99
CA LYS A 41 -12.66 -5.47 15.62
C LYS A 41 -11.26 -5.15 15.16
N LYS A 42 -10.47 -6.19 14.96
CA LYS A 42 -9.37 -6.14 14.05
C LYS A 42 -10.07 -5.66 12.77
N GLU A 43 -10.07 -4.37 12.54
CA GLU A 43 -10.32 -3.88 11.21
C GLU A 43 -9.36 -4.71 10.38
N ILE A 44 -9.94 -5.62 9.62
CA ILE A 44 -9.32 -6.08 8.41
C ILE A 44 -9.29 -4.78 7.62
N SER A 45 -8.27 -3.97 7.89
CA SER A 45 -7.77 -3.04 6.93
C SER A 45 -7.58 -3.93 5.72
N GLU A 46 -8.49 -3.84 4.78
CA GLU A 46 -8.14 -4.15 3.41
C GLU A 46 -6.84 -3.41 3.23
N ALA A 47 -5.75 -4.15 3.37
CA ALA A 47 -4.42 -3.66 3.11
C ALA A 47 -4.43 -3.40 1.60
N VAL A 48 -4.91 -2.22 1.26
CA VAL A 48 -4.42 -1.57 0.06
C VAL A 48 -2.90 -1.68 0.19
N PRO A 49 -2.19 -2.26 -0.76
CA PRO A 49 -0.75 -2.56 -0.67
C PRO A 49 0.12 -1.29 -0.74
N THR A 50 -0.30 -0.21 -0.11
CA THR A 50 0.35 1.10 -0.09
C THR A 50 1.63 1.09 0.76
N TYR A 51 1.71 0.26 1.81
CA TYR A 51 2.88 0.29 2.71
C TYR A 51 4.18 -0.31 2.16
N ALA A 52 4.10 -1.18 1.15
CA ALA A 52 5.30 -1.76 0.55
C ALA A 52 5.90 -0.82 -0.51
N GLU A 53 5.06 -0.02 -1.16
CA GLU A 53 5.46 0.97 -2.16
C GLU A 53 6.18 2.16 -1.52
N ASP A 54 5.64 2.70 -0.41
CA ASP A 54 6.25 3.80 0.33
C ASP A 54 7.67 3.45 0.79
N LYS A 55 7.88 2.24 1.33
CA LYS A 55 9.22 1.79 1.76
C LYS A 55 10.22 1.67 0.61
N LYS A 56 9.79 1.27 -0.59
CA LYS A 56 10.68 1.11 -1.76
C LYS A 56 11.07 2.49 -2.32
N ALA A 57 10.12 3.42 -2.32
CA ALA A 57 10.33 4.82 -2.70
C ALA A 57 11.31 5.51 -1.74
N ASP A 58 11.08 5.42 -0.42
CA ASP A 58 11.96 5.97 0.62
C ASP A 58 13.40 5.42 0.49
N LEU A 59 13.55 4.14 0.17
CA LEU A 59 14.85 3.49 0.02
C LEU A 59 15.61 4.00 -1.23
N MET A 60 14.88 4.33 -2.31
CA MET A 60 15.48 4.90 -3.53
C MET A 60 15.95 6.32 -3.27
N GLU A 61 15.12 7.15 -2.60
CA GLU A 61 15.48 8.51 -2.20
C GLU A 61 16.72 8.52 -1.30
N GLN A 62 16.79 7.64 -0.28
CA GLN A 62 17.94 7.53 0.60
C GLN A 62 19.22 7.16 -0.17
N LYS A 63 19.17 6.14 -1.03
CA LYS A 63 20.32 5.76 -1.86
C LYS A 63 20.79 6.89 -2.78
N LEU A 64 19.85 7.64 -3.35
CA LEU A 64 20.17 8.81 -4.17
C LEU A 64 20.81 9.91 -3.31
N MET A 65 20.25 10.24 -2.15
CA MET A 65 20.86 11.24 -1.24
C MET A 65 22.29 10.88 -0.86
N ASP A 66 22.52 9.62 -0.47
CA ASP A 66 23.86 9.14 -0.06
C ASP A 66 24.84 9.23 -1.24
N THR A 67 24.43 8.81 -2.42
CA THR A 67 25.28 8.84 -3.62
C THR A 67 25.59 10.27 -4.06
N LEU A 68 24.58 11.14 -4.11
CA LEU A 68 24.75 12.53 -4.56
C LEU A 68 25.54 13.38 -3.55
N SER A 69 25.48 13.07 -2.24
CA SER A 69 26.28 13.74 -1.22
C SER A 69 27.78 13.48 -1.39
N CYS A 70 28.16 12.39 -2.05
CA CYS A 70 29.56 12.07 -2.36
C CYS A 70 30.12 12.90 -3.54
N VAL A 71 29.27 13.63 -4.27
CA VAL A 71 29.73 14.50 -5.37
C VAL A 71 30.52 15.67 -4.78
N ARG A 72 31.73 15.88 -5.33
CA ARG A 72 32.62 16.98 -4.85
C ARG A 72 31.90 18.32 -4.94
N GLY A 73 31.76 18.98 -3.80
CA GLY A 73 31.12 20.28 -3.67
C GLY A 73 29.61 20.25 -3.46
N ALA A 74 28.96 19.09 -3.47
CA ALA A 74 27.52 18.99 -3.23
C ALA A 74 27.12 19.30 -1.77
N GLY A 75 27.93 18.86 -0.79
CA GLY A 75 27.60 18.99 0.62
C GLY A 75 26.42 18.09 1.03
N LYS A 76 25.60 18.56 1.97
CA LYS A 76 24.35 17.86 2.32
C LYS A 76 23.38 17.93 1.14
N VAL A 77 22.73 16.80 0.84
CA VAL A 77 21.75 16.67 -0.24
C VAL A 77 20.47 16.08 0.32
N LYS A 78 19.32 16.63 -0.07
CA LYS A 78 17.99 16.06 0.12
C LYS A 78 17.37 15.80 -1.23
N VAL A 79 16.67 14.68 -1.39
CA VAL A 79 16.03 14.29 -2.64
C VAL A 79 14.58 13.97 -2.37
N MET A 80 13.69 14.37 -3.25
CA MET A 80 12.29 14.01 -3.27
C MET A 80 11.93 13.52 -4.67
N ILE A 81 11.38 12.30 -4.76
CA ILE A 81 10.97 11.69 -6.02
C ILE A 81 9.43 11.64 -6.04
N THR A 82 8.84 12.13 -7.12
CA THR A 82 7.39 12.00 -7.36
C THR A 82 7.16 11.02 -8.49
N TYR A 83 6.29 10.05 -8.27
CA TYR A 83 5.92 9.03 -9.24
C TYR A 83 4.62 9.39 -9.94
N GLU A 84 4.51 9.03 -11.22
CA GLU A 84 3.30 9.20 -12.03
C GLU A 84 2.36 8.02 -11.85
N THR A 85 2.93 6.81 -11.75
CA THR A 85 2.19 5.56 -11.54
C THR A 85 2.82 4.81 -10.37
N GLY A 86 2.00 4.02 -9.65
CA GLY A 86 2.49 3.00 -8.73
C GLY A 86 3.03 1.77 -9.47
N ASN A 87 3.38 0.72 -8.71
CA ASN A 87 3.71 -0.57 -9.28
C ASN A 87 2.50 -1.13 -10.05
N GLU A 88 2.71 -1.53 -11.28
CA GLU A 88 1.67 -2.13 -12.11
C GLU A 88 1.92 -3.63 -12.25
N ILE A 89 0.95 -4.42 -11.79
CA ILE A 89 0.96 -5.87 -11.97
C ILE A 89 0.32 -6.19 -13.32
N VAL A 90 1.08 -6.77 -14.23
CA VAL A 90 0.58 -7.21 -15.54
C VAL A 90 0.24 -8.70 -15.45
N PRO A 91 -1.04 -9.06 -15.40
CA PRO A 91 -1.45 -10.47 -15.39
C PRO A 91 -1.26 -11.09 -16.77
N ALA A 92 -1.08 -12.42 -16.80
CA ALA A 92 -1.19 -13.18 -18.03
C ALA A 92 -2.62 -13.10 -18.54
N MET A 93 -2.81 -12.76 -19.83
CA MET A 93 -4.14 -12.65 -20.46
C MET A 93 -4.34 -13.77 -21.46
N ASN A 94 -5.51 -14.38 -21.41
CA ASN A 94 -6.00 -15.23 -22.50
C ASN A 94 -6.87 -14.37 -23.43
N THR A 95 -6.47 -14.28 -24.69
CA THR A 95 -7.18 -13.46 -25.68
C THR A 95 -7.80 -14.35 -26.74
N ASP A 96 -9.13 -14.38 -26.79
CA ASP A 96 -9.92 -15.06 -27.82
C ASP A 96 -10.36 -14.04 -28.86
N ILE A 97 -9.91 -14.23 -30.09
CA ILE A 97 -10.28 -13.38 -31.23
C ILE A 97 -11.25 -14.15 -32.12
N THR A 98 -12.50 -13.70 -32.17
CA THR A 98 -13.50 -14.23 -33.09
C THR A 98 -13.76 -13.22 -34.20
N SER A 99 -13.40 -13.58 -35.43
CA SER A 99 -13.72 -12.78 -36.61
C SER A 99 -14.81 -13.47 -37.43
N SER A 100 -15.93 -12.79 -37.65
CA SER A 100 -16.98 -13.24 -38.54
C SER A 100 -17.07 -12.31 -39.75
N VAL A 101 -17.00 -12.90 -40.96
CA VAL A 101 -17.18 -12.20 -42.24
C VAL A 101 -18.54 -12.61 -42.81
N SER A 102 -19.43 -11.65 -42.99
CA SER A 102 -20.69 -11.90 -43.68
C SER A 102 -20.46 -12.06 -45.17
N VAL A 103 -21.08 -13.06 -45.80
CA VAL A 103 -20.96 -13.41 -47.21
C VAL A 103 -21.40 -12.28 -48.17
N SER A 104 -22.05 -11.22 -47.66
CA SER A 104 -22.46 -10.02 -48.42
C SER A 104 -21.44 -8.90 -48.45
N GLY A 105 -20.24 -9.09 -47.91
CA GLY A 105 -19.10 -8.17 -48.14
C GLY A 105 -19.12 -6.83 -47.40
N GLU A 106 -20.14 -6.50 -46.61
CA GLU A 106 -20.29 -5.13 -46.08
C GLU A 106 -20.17 -4.99 -44.56
N ASN A 107 -20.11 -6.07 -43.79
CA ASN A 107 -19.90 -6.01 -42.35
C ASN A 107 -18.89 -7.06 -41.89
N GLN A 108 -17.69 -6.59 -41.50
CA GLN A 108 -16.73 -7.38 -40.74
C GLN A 108 -16.90 -7.05 -39.25
N THR A 109 -17.34 -8.04 -38.48
CA THR A 109 -17.39 -7.92 -37.02
C THR A 109 -16.23 -8.69 -36.44
N ARG A 110 -15.34 -7.96 -35.75
CA ARG A 110 -14.25 -8.52 -34.96
C ARG A 110 -14.58 -8.36 -33.49
N THR A 111 -14.74 -9.46 -32.80
CA THR A 111 -14.92 -9.48 -31.34
C THR A 111 -13.65 -10.00 -30.71
N GLU A 112 -13.07 -9.20 -29.86
CA GLU A 112 -11.90 -9.55 -29.06
C GLU A 112 -12.35 -9.64 -27.59
N SER A 113 -12.15 -10.80 -26.97
CA SER A 113 -12.43 -11.03 -25.56
C SER A 113 -11.12 -11.35 -24.87
N SER A 114 -10.80 -10.60 -23.83
CA SER A 114 -9.59 -10.79 -23.06
C SER A 114 -9.95 -11.05 -21.59
N SER A 115 -9.39 -12.12 -21.01
CA SER A 115 -9.60 -12.49 -19.63
C SER A 115 -8.28 -12.88 -18.96
N PRO A 116 -8.08 -12.52 -17.67
CA PRO A 116 -6.87 -12.92 -16.96
C PRO A 116 -6.82 -14.44 -16.77
N VAL A 117 -5.64 -15.01 -16.95
CA VAL A 117 -5.38 -16.41 -16.62
C VAL A 117 -5.25 -16.52 -15.11
N THR A 118 -6.10 -17.34 -14.50
CA THR A 118 -6.11 -17.56 -13.06
C THR A 118 -5.65 -18.99 -12.72
N THR A 119 -4.96 -19.13 -11.59
CA THR A 119 -4.67 -20.41 -10.96
C THR A 119 -5.45 -20.55 -9.68
N TYR A 120 -5.85 -21.77 -9.33
CA TYR A 120 -6.58 -22.02 -8.09
C TYR A 120 -5.60 -22.47 -7.01
N GLN A 121 -5.31 -21.59 -6.03
CA GLN A 121 -4.46 -21.90 -4.89
C GLN A 121 -5.17 -21.50 -3.59
N ASN A 122 -5.04 -22.32 -2.55
CA ASN A 122 -5.57 -22.06 -1.20
C ASN A 122 -7.06 -21.73 -1.12
N GLY A 123 -7.88 -22.15 -2.09
CA GLY A 123 -9.32 -21.89 -2.11
C GLY A 123 -9.73 -20.62 -2.85
N GLU A 124 -8.80 -19.89 -3.44
CA GLU A 124 -9.04 -18.65 -4.19
C GLU A 124 -8.46 -18.72 -5.59
N ASN A 125 -9.08 -17.97 -6.52
CA ASN A 125 -8.57 -17.79 -7.86
C ASN A 125 -7.58 -16.62 -7.86
N GLU A 126 -6.31 -16.91 -8.07
CA GLU A 126 -5.25 -15.92 -8.15
C GLU A 126 -4.81 -15.72 -9.60
N ALA A 127 -4.69 -14.45 -10.04
CA ALA A 127 -4.21 -14.15 -11.38
C ALA A 127 -2.72 -14.47 -11.51
N ILE A 128 -2.33 -15.13 -12.59
CA ILE A 128 -0.92 -15.39 -12.87
C ILE A 128 -0.26 -14.07 -13.26
N VAL A 129 0.70 -13.61 -12.45
CA VAL A 129 1.48 -12.40 -12.72
C VAL A 129 2.55 -12.72 -13.77
N LEU A 130 2.49 -12.03 -14.91
CA LEU A 130 3.45 -12.16 -15.99
C LEU A 130 4.69 -11.32 -15.71
N MET A 131 4.48 -10.08 -15.30
CA MET A 131 5.54 -9.15 -14.89
C MET A 131 4.99 -8.09 -13.95
N GLU A 132 5.89 -7.52 -13.17
CA GLU A 132 5.66 -6.31 -12.38
C GLU A 132 6.44 -5.16 -13.02
N ARG A 133 5.74 -4.08 -13.37
CA ARG A 133 6.36 -2.85 -13.85
C ARG A 133 6.72 -1.97 -12.69
N GLU A 134 7.93 -1.42 -12.75
CA GLU A 134 8.36 -0.41 -11.79
C GLU A 134 7.61 0.92 -12.03
N PRO A 135 7.45 1.72 -10.96
CA PRO A 135 6.79 3.02 -11.03
C PRO A 135 7.52 3.96 -12.00
N THR A 136 6.77 4.70 -12.78
CA THR A 136 7.32 5.74 -13.65
C THR A 136 7.55 7.03 -12.86
N VAL A 137 8.76 7.56 -12.89
CA VAL A 137 9.10 8.81 -12.22
C VAL A 137 8.50 9.99 -12.99
N ARG A 138 7.71 10.82 -12.29
CA ARG A 138 7.13 12.05 -12.82
C ARG A 138 8.09 13.22 -12.76
N GLY A 139 8.83 13.35 -11.64
CA GLY A 139 9.79 14.41 -11.43
C GLY A 139 10.60 14.24 -10.16
N VAL A 140 11.71 14.94 -10.07
CA VAL A 140 12.65 14.89 -8.96
C VAL A 140 13.07 16.29 -8.57
N ILE A 141 13.06 16.57 -7.26
CA ILE A 141 13.63 17.77 -6.67
C ILE A 141 14.85 17.35 -5.84
N VAL A 142 15.98 17.99 -6.11
CA VAL A 142 17.23 17.84 -5.36
C VAL A 142 17.56 19.17 -4.70
N VAL A 143 17.74 19.16 -3.38
CA VAL A 143 18.17 20.33 -2.62
C VAL A 143 19.57 20.04 -2.08
N ALA A 144 20.57 20.83 -2.49
CA ALA A 144 21.96 20.61 -2.14
C ALA A 144 22.63 21.89 -1.64
N GLN A 145 23.51 21.80 -0.65
CA GLN A 145 24.25 22.94 -0.11
C GLN A 145 25.13 23.61 -1.20
N GLY A 146 25.76 22.82 -2.05
CA GLY A 146 26.65 23.32 -3.08
C GLY A 146 25.96 23.70 -4.40
N ALA A 147 24.64 23.67 -4.48
CA ALA A 147 23.92 23.98 -5.71
C ALA A 147 23.96 25.46 -6.12
N ALA A 148 24.51 26.34 -5.26
CA ALA A 148 24.86 27.69 -5.66
C ALA A 148 25.90 27.71 -6.77
N ASP A 149 26.86 26.75 -6.79
CA ASP A 149 27.81 26.56 -7.88
C ASP A 149 27.10 25.86 -9.07
N ILE A 150 27.07 26.54 -10.19
CA ILE A 150 26.44 26.06 -11.43
C ILE A 150 27.07 24.75 -11.93
N SER A 151 28.38 24.54 -11.70
CA SER A 151 29.03 23.30 -12.10
C SER A 151 28.61 22.10 -11.26
N VAL A 152 28.37 22.32 -9.96
CA VAL A 152 27.83 21.31 -9.04
C VAL A 152 26.39 21.00 -9.39
N ARG A 153 25.58 22.03 -9.61
CA ARG A 153 24.17 21.90 -10.00
C ARG A 153 24.02 21.04 -11.26
N LEU A 154 24.78 21.32 -12.32
CA LEU A 154 24.74 20.56 -13.57
C LEU A 154 25.19 19.11 -13.39
N LYS A 155 26.19 18.84 -12.53
CA LYS A 155 26.64 17.47 -12.23
C LYS A 155 25.57 16.68 -11.49
N LEU A 156 24.91 17.29 -10.50
CA LEU A 156 23.84 16.66 -9.74
C LEU A 156 22.65 16.35 -10.67
N GLN A 157 22.26 17.31 -11.52
CA GLN A 157 21.18 17.13 -12.49
C GLN A 157 21.50 15.99 -13.47
N ALA A 158 22.69 15.96 -14.05
CA ALA A 158 23.11 14.91 -14.97
C ALA A 158 23.17 13.53 -14.30
N ALA A 159 23.62 13.48 -13.05
CA ALA A 159 23.66 12.22 -12.28
C ALA A 159 22.25 11.66 -12.04
N VAL A 160 21.29 12.49 -11.63
CA VAL A 160 19.90 12.08 -11.41
C VAL A 160 19.25 11.60 -12.71
N GLN A 161 19.43 12.32 -13.80
CA GLN A 161 18.94 11.93 -15.13
C GLN A 161 19.48 10.55 -15.55
N ALA A 162 20.78 10.33 -15.38
CA ALA A 162 21.42 9.08 -15.75
C ALA A 162 20.93 7.88 -14.93
N VAL A 163 20.66 8.08 -13.63
CA VAL A 163 20.20 7.00 -12.73
C VAL A 163 18.73 6.68 -12.93
N LEU A 164 17.89 7.70 -13.09
CA LEU A 164 16.44 7.52 -13.18
C LEU A 164 15.91 7.42 -14.62
N GLY A 165 16.76 7.67 -15.62
CA GLY A 165 16.37 7.61 -17.03
C GLY A 165 15.34 8.67 -17.43
N ILE A 166 15.36 9.85 -16.78
CA ILE A 166 14.38 10.92 -17.00
C ILE A 166 15.01 12.13 -17.72
N GLU A 167 14.16 12.93 -18.35
CA GLU A 167 14.58 14.13 -19.07
C GLU A 167 14.97 15.29 -18.12
N ALA A 168 15.71 16.26 -18.64
CA ALA A 168 16.26 17.37 -17.86
C ALA A 168 15.18 18.28 -17.25
N ASP A 169 14.06 18.44 -17.91
CA ASP A 169 12.90 19.22 -17.51
C ASP A 169 12.14 18.64 -16.30
N LYS A 170 12.38 17.34 -16.03
CA LYS A 170 11.81 16.63 -14.87
C LYS A 170 12.71 16.67 -13.63
N VAL A 171 13.88 17.29 -13.71
CA VAL A 171 14.84 17.36 -12.59
C VAL A 171 15.12 18.81 -12.25
N GLU A 172 14.75 19.20 -11.04
CA GLU A 172 15.06 20.52 -10.51
C GLU A 172 16.10 20.42 -9.40
N VAL A 173 17.15 21.21 -9.46
CA VAL A 173 18.22 21.25 -8.44
C VAL A 173 18.27 22.63 -7.82
N LEU A 174 17.97 22.70 -6.53
CA LEU A 174 17.84 23.93 -5.75
C LEU A 174 18.96 24.05 -4.72
N GLU A 175 19.31 25.28 -4.40
CA GLU A 175 20.22 25.58 -3.30
C GLU A 175 19.54 25.38 -1.94
N MET A 176 20.25 24.79 -0.98
CA MET A 176 19.76 24.61 0.38
C MET A 176 19.81 25.94 1.13
N GLY A 177 18.67 26.35 1.71
CA GLY A 177 18.61 27.53 2.58
C GLY A 177 19.41 27.35 3.89
N MET A 178 19.77 28.45 4.54
CA MET A 178 20.58 28.44 5.78
C MET A 178 19.93 27.66 6.92
N GLU A 179 18.60 27.67 7.05
CA GLU A 179 17.86 26.91 8.07
C GLU A 179 17.96 25.38 7.89
N GLY A 180 18.29 24.91 6.69
CA GLY A 180 18.49 23.47 6.42
C GLY A 180 19.91 22.97 6.69
N MET A 181 20.83 23.81 7.16
CA MET A 181 22.24 23.48 7.39
C MET A 181 22.55 23.03 8.83
N GLU A 182 21.61 23.20 9.78
CA GLU A 182 21.85 22.94 11.21
C GLU A 182 21.51 21.51 11.69
N GLU A 183 21.00 20.63 10.82
CA GLU A 183 20.67 19.24 11.17
C GLU A 183 21.76 18.24 10.76
#